data_eec8ff54b2dcb5a07838a98d8aa5fd43
#
_entry.id   eec8ff54b2dcb5a07838a98d8aa5fd43
#
_cell.length_a   1.000
_cell.length_b   1.000
_cell.length_c   1.000
_cell.angle_alpha   90.00
_cell.angle_beta   90.00
_cell.angle_gamma   90.00
#
_symmetry.space_group_name_H-M   'P 1'
#
loop_
_entity.id
_entity.type
_entity.pdbx_description
1 polymer ?
#
loop_
_entity_poly.entity_id
_entity_poly.type
_entity_poly.pdbx_seq_one_letter_code
_entity_poly.pdbx_strand_id
1 'polypeptide(L)'
;MATVHLQADHARHTNGERELEVGGATVGAVIDELDARFPGLGVFLSDGASVAIDGELQPRGTTYAPVGPEAVLHFLIPITGG
;
A
#
# COMPACT_ATOMS: atom_id res chain seq x y z
N MET A 1 5.14 -6.91 11.89
CA MET A 1 5.19 -6.12 10.66
C MET A 1 4.21 -6.64 9.65
N ALA A 2 3.61 -5.77 8.89
CA ALA A 2 2.69 -6.18 7.83
C ALA A 2 3.46 -6.47 6.55
N THR A 3 2.95 -7.40 5.76
CA THR A 3 3.50 -7.69 4.44
C THR A 3 2.72 -6.92 3.39
N VAL A 4 3.41 -6.13 2.60
CA VAL A 4 2.80 -5.28 1.56
C VAL A 4 3.14 -5.84 0.19
N HIS A 5 2.12 -6.05 -0.63
CA HIS A 5 2.28 -6.47 -2.02
C HIS A 5 1.95 -5.31 -2.94
N LEU A 6 2.82 -5.07 -3.90
CA LEU A 6 2.68 -3.98 -4.86
C LEU A 6 2.54 -4.55 -6.27
N GLN A 7 1.86 -3.80 -7.13
CA GLN A 7 1.76 -4.15 -8.54
C GLN A 7 2.99 -3.66 -9.31
N ALA A 8 3.13 -4.10 -10.55
CA ALA A 8 4.31 -3.77 -11.35
C ALA A 8 4.54 -2.26 -11.50
N ASP A 9 3.47 -1.49 -11.62
CA ASP A 9 3.61 -0.04 -11.75
C ASP A 9 4.14 0.61 -10.47
N HIS A 10 3.76 0.07 -9.31
CA HIS A 10 4.31 0.53 -8.04
C HIS A 10 5.79 0.17 -7.92
N ALA A 11 6.17 -0.98 -8.45
CA ALA A 11 7.53 -1.48 -8.34
C ALA A 11 8.54 -0.58 -9.05
N ARG A 12 8.12 0.28 -9.95
CA ARG A 12 8.98 1.29 -10.56
C ARG A 12 9.57 2.24 -9.53
N HIS A 13 8.85 2.43 -8.43
CA HIS A 13 9.28 3.34 -7.35
C HIS A 13 10.07 2.60 -6.26
N THR A 14 10.16 1.29 -6.32
CA THR A 14 10.78 0.47 -5.29
C THR A 14 11.93 -0.38 -5.83
N ASN A 15 12.52 0.02 -6.94
CA ASN A 15 13.62 -0.72 -7.58
C ASN A 15 13.24 -2.16 -7.93
N GLY A 16 11.97 -2.37 -8.26
CA GLY A 16 11.47 -3.69 -8.65
C GLY A 16 10.95 -4.55 -7.51
N GLU A 17 11.00 -4.07 -6.28
CA GLU A 17 10.48 -4.82 -5.14
C GLU A 17 8.96 -4.76 -5.12
N ARG A 18 8.33 -5.92 -5.06
CA ARG A 18 6.88 -6.04 -5.06
C ARG A 18 6.32 -6.62 -3.78
N GLU A 19 7.18 -7.09 -2.89
CA GLU A 19 6.79 -7.61 -1.59
C GLU A 19 7.71 -7.03 -0.54
N LEU A 20 7.15 -6.34 0.44
CA LEU A 20 7.90 -5.62 1.44
C LEU A 20 7.29 -5.85 2.81
N GLU A 21 8.13 -5.92 3.84
CA GLU A 21 7.65 -5.91 5.21
C GLU A 21 7.74 -4.50 5.75
N VAL A 22 6.63 -4.01 6.29
CA VAL A 22 6.48 -2.62 6.67
C VAL A 22 5.84 -2.53 8.05
N GLY A 23 6.36 -1.66 8.89
CA GLY A 23 5.73 -1.33 10.16
C GLY A 23 4.61 -0.33 9.95
N GLY A 24 3.67 -0.27 10.91
CA GLY A 24 2.57 0.67 10.87
C GLY A 24 1.30 0.03 11.39
N ALA A 25 0.57 0.78 12.19
CA ALA A 25 -0.68 0.30 12.80
C ALA A 25 -1.92 0.66 11.99
N THR A 26 -1.77 1.50 10.97
CA THR A 26 -2.86 1.91 10.09
C THR A 26 -2.35 1.94 8.65
N VAL A 27 -3.26 1.97 7.70
CA VAL A 27 -2.90 2.09 6.28
C VAL A 27 -2.07 3.36 6.05
N GLY A 28 -2.48 4.48 6.66
CA GLY A 28 -1.72 5.73 6.52
C GLY A 28 -0.30 5.61 7.04
N ALA A 29 -0.11 4.95 8.18
CA ALA A 29 1.23 4.73 8.73
C ALA A 29 2.07 3.84 7.83
N VAL A 30 1.46 2.82 7.22
CA VAL A 30 2.14 1.96 6.27
C VAL A 30 2.58 2.75 5.04
N ILE A 31 1.71 3.60 4.52
CA ILE A 31 2.02 4.45 3.37
C ILE A 31 3.17 5.41 3.71
N ASP A 32 3.13 6.02 4.89
CA ASP A 32 4.19 6.93 5.33
C ASP A 32 5.54 6.22 5.43
N GLU A 33 5.54 5.00 5.95
CA GLU A 33 6.74 4.18 6.04
C GLU A 33 7.31 3.87 4.66
N LEU A 34 6.44 3.50 3.72
CA LEU A 34 6.85 3.22 2.35
C LEU A 34 7.38 4.47 1.66
N ASP A 35 6.75 5.63 1.90
CA ASP A 35 7.21 6.88 1.33
C ASP A 35 8.57 7.28 1.88
N ALA A 36 8.84 6.98 3.14
CA ALA A 36 10.14 7.23 3.74
C ALA A 36 11.23 6.39 3.12
N ARG A 37 10.92 5.15 2.74
CA ARG A 37 11.87 4.26 2.07
C ARG A 37 12.04 4.60 0.59
N PHE A 38 10.94 4.97 -0.07
CA PHE A 38 10.91 5.24 -1.50
C PHE A 38 10.18 6.55 -1.73
N PRO A 39 10.88 7.68 -1.64
CA PRO A 39 10.25 9.00 -1.79
C PRO A 39 9.44 9.13 -3.08
N GLY A 40 8.20 9.61 -2.95
CA GLY A 40 7.26 9.71 -4.06
C GLY A 40 6.25 8.58 -4.12
N LEU A 41 6.53 7.46 -3.47
CA LEU A 41 5.61 6.32 -3.48
C LEU A 41 4.34 6.61 -2.71
N GLY A 42 4.44 7.36 -1.61
CA GLY A 42 3.29 7.67 -0.76
C GLY A 42 2.16 8.36 -1.49
N VAL A 43 2.49 9.36 -2.31
CA VAL A 43 1.49 10.08 -3.11
C VAL A 43 0.82 9.13 -4.10
N PHE A 44 1.61 8.28 -4.72
CA PHE A 44 1.12 7.31 -5.70
C PHE A 44 0.13 6.34 -5.04
N LEU A 45 0.44 5.87 -3.84
CA LEU A 45 -0.42 4.94 -3.11
C LEU A 45 -1.67 5.64 -2.54
N SER A 46 -1.52 6.87 -2.08
CA SER A 46 -2.64 7.61 -1.47
C SER A 46 -3.68 8.02 -2.49
N ASP A 47 -3.24 8.50 -3.64
CA ASP A 47 -4.15 9.06 -4.64
C ASP A 47 -4.63 8.05 -5.66
N GLY A 48 -3.80 7.10 -6.02
CA GLY A 48 -4.05 6.26 -7.17
C GLY A 48 -4.34 4.80 -6.86
N ALA A 49 -4.18 4.37 -5.63
CA ALA A 49 -4.30 2.95 -5.32
C ALA A 49 -5.44 2.64 -4.37
N SER A 50 -6.05 1.49 -4.57
CA SER A 50 -6.93 0.88 -3.59
C SER A 50 -6.11 -0.09 -2.75
N VAL A 51 -6.55 -0.39 -1.54
CA VAL A 51 -5.85 -1.34 -0.68
C VAL A 51 -6.80 -2.44 -0.24
N ALA A 52 -6.33 -3.68 -0.28
CA ALA A 52 -7.02 -4.82 0.30
C ALA A 52 -6.21 -5.28 1.51
N ILE A 53 -6.87 -5.44 2.65
CA ILE A 53 -6.25 -5.90 3.89
C ILE A 53 -6.79 -7.29 4.19
N ASP A 54 -5.88 -8.27 4.20
CA ASP A 54 -6.24 -9.68 4.43
C ASP A 54 -7.37 -10.14 3.49
N GLY A 55 -7.31 -9.69 2.25
CA GLY A 55 -8.30 -10.05 1.23
C GLY A 55 -9.54 -9.18 1.20
N GLU A 56 -9.68 -8.22 2.11
CA GLU A 56 -10.83 -7.31 2.14
C GLU A 56 -10.49 -5.97 1.53
N LEU A 57 -11.16 -5.64 0.43
CA LEU A 57 -10.95 -4.36 -0.23
C LEU A 57 -11.52 -3.23 0.63
N GLN A 58 -10.69 -2.21 0.88
CA GLN A 58 -11.08 -1.06 1.67
C GLN A 58 -11.60 0.06 0.77
N PRO A 59 -12.53 0.89 1.25
CA PRO A 59 -12.93 2.08 0.51
C PRO A 59 -11.73 3.00 0.25
N ARG A 60 -11.78 3.72 -0.85
CA ARG A 60 -10.70 4.66 -1.19
C ARG A 60 -10.58 5.72 -0.11
N GLY A 61 -9.35 6.11 0.16
CA GLY A 61 -9.08 7.13 1.17
C GLY A 61 -9.15 6.65 2.61
N THR A 62 -9.30 5.35 2.84
CA THR A 62 -9.38 4.79 4.19
C THR A 62 -7.97 4.63 4.78
N THR A 63 -7.35 5.74 5.14
CA THR A 63 -5.98 5.71 5.69
C THR A 63 -5.95 5.35 7.17
N TYR A 64 -7.08 5.43 7.84
CA TYR A 64 -7.18 5.11 9.27
C TYR A 64 -7.50 3.64 9.53
N ALA A 65 -7.71 2.83 8.50
CA ALA A 65 -8.02 1.41 8.69
C ALA A 65 -6.90 0.71 9.45
N PRO A 66 -7.22 -0.07 10.48
CA PRO A 66 -6.19 -0.72 11.30
C PRO A 66 -5.47 -1.83 10.53
N VAL A 67 -4.18 -1.93 10.80
CA VAL A 67 -3.31 -2.95 10.20
C VAL A 67 -2.67 -3.74 11.33
N GLY A 68 -2.98 -5.02 11.39
CA GLY A 68 -2.39 -5.89 12.40
C GLY A 68 -0.93 -6.23 12.10
N PRO A 69 -0.21 -6.78 13.09
CA PRO A 69 1.21 -7.07 12.92
C PRO A 69 1.51 -8.17 11.89
N GLU A 70 0.51 -8.97 11.56
CA GLU A 70 0.67 -10.03 10.55
C GLU A 70 -0.25 -9.83 9.36
N ALA A 71 -0.77 -8.62 9.19
CA ALA A 71 -1.66 -8.31 8.09
C ALA A 71 -0.94 -8.40 6.75
N VAL A 72 -1.69 -8.76 5.72
CA VAL A 72 -1.21 -8.79 4.34
C VAL A 72 -1.98 -7.74 3.56
N LEU A 73 -1.27 -6.77 3.04
CA LEU A 73 -1.87 -5.69 2.27
C LEU A 73 -1.52 -5.83 0.79
N HIS A 74 -2.51 -5.60 -0.05
CA HIS A 74 -2.30 -5.51 -1.50
C HIS A 74 -2.72 -4.12 -1.95
N PHE A 75 -1.78 -3.36 -2.51
CA PHE A 75 -2.10 -2.09 -3.13
C PHE A 75 -2.39 -2.33 -4.60
N LEU A 76 -3.57 -1.90 -5.03
CA LEU A 76 -4.08 -2.18 -6.36
C LEU A 76 -4.31 -0.88 -7.12
N ILE A 77 -3.92 -0.87 -8.37
CA ILE A 77 -4.21 0.27 -9.24
C ILE A 77 -5.64 0.11 -9.73
N PRO A 78 -6.52 1.10 -9.48
CA PRO A 78 -7.89 1.00 -9.94
C PRO A 78 -7.93 0.94 -11.47
N ILE A 79 -8.70 0.00 -11.98
CA ILE A 79 -8.96 -0.07 -13.40
C ILE A 79 -10.02 0.98 -13.68
N THR A 80 -9.63 2.07 -14.30
CA THR A 80 -10.61 3.01 -14.81
C THR A 80 -11.19 2.40 -16.06
N GLY A 81 -12.29 1.71 -15.92
CA GLY A 81 -13.04 1.23 -17.03
C GLY A 81 -13.51 2.44 -17.83
N GLY A 82 -12.90 2.62 -18.89
CA GLY A 82 -13.23 3.76 -19.72
C GLY A 82 -14.14 3.41 -20.76
#